data_318ce1ad51d59a582c930b1f70232dfb
#
_entry.id   318ce1ad51d59a582c930b1f70232dfb
#
_cell.length_a   1.000
_cell.length_b   1.000
_cell.length_c   1.000
_cell.angle_alpha   90.00
_cell.angle_beta   90.00
_cell.angle_gamma   90.00
#
_symmetry.space_group_name_H-M   'P 1'
#
loop_
_entity.id
_entity.type
_entity.pdbx_description
1 polymer ?
#
loop_
_entity_poly.entity_id
_entity_poly.type
_entity_poly.pdbx_seq_one_letter_code
_entity_poly.pdbx_strand_id
1 'polypeptide(L)'
;MKIRTYLVALAALAFGSTARADEGMWLLQLMKQQNSIELMKKQGLKLEADDLYNPNGVSLKDAVGIFGGGCTGEIISPEGLILTNHHCGYASIQQHSSVEHDYLTDGFWAKNRGEELPTPGLKFQFVDRIEDITDIVNQKIAAGEVTEVNALTRPFLNKLAKELFEKSDLKGKKGIEVQALPFYAGNKFYLFYKKVYTDVRMVAAPPSSVGKFGGETDNWMWPRHTGDFSMFRIYADANGDPAEYAASNVPLKTPKYLPISIKGLEEGDYAMIMGFPGSTSRYLTVSEVKERMEAQNQPRITIRGARLAVLKEVMAASDKTRIQYANKYAGSSNYWKNSIGMNKAIIDNDVLGTKAEQEKKFAEFAKGKPEYEGVVEKIDAIVNQTMPVTGQYYYLMEAFSGAIEFGSPYMVMDNLKKGLEEKNDSLINKSLEQLKEVFADIHNKDYDHEVDRKVAKAIFPVYAEIIPAEQRPAFYQDIEKEFKGDYNAYIDAMYDNSILANQSNFDKFIKKPTVKAIEKDLATQYSRAKI
;
A
#
# COMPACT_ATOMS: atom_id res chain seq x y z
N MET A 1 60.47 -1.19 -3.16
CA MET A 1 59.18 -1.61 -3.73
C MET A 1 58.00 -1.60 -2.73
N LYS A 2 58.23 -1.85 -1.45
CA LYS A 2 57.14 -1.94 -0.44
C LYS A 2 56.48 -0.58 -0.03
N ILE A 3 57.22 0.54 -0.03
CA ILE A 3 56.68 1.86 0.38
C ILE A 3 55.73 2.46 -0.68
N ARG A 4 56.00 2.22 -1.97
CA ARG A 4 55.09 2.70 -3.04
C ARG A 4 53.73 1.98 -3.04
N THR A 5 53.70 0.71 -2.64
CA THR A 5 52.46 -0.07 -2.56
C THR A 5 51.57 0.39 -1.40
N TYR A 6 52.17 0.79 -0.27
CA TYR A 6 51.40 1.35 0.85
C TYR A 6 50.88 2.75 0.58
N LEU A 7 51.61 3.60 -0.16
CA LEU A 7 51.15 4.91 -0.57
C LEU A 7 49.98 4.85 -1.59
N VAL A 8 50.01 3.88 -2.49
CA VAL A 8 48.90 3.63 -3.43
C VAL A 8 47.68 3.07 -2.70
N ALA A 9 47.88 2.19 -1.71
CA ALA A 9 46.76 1.68 -0.88
C ALA A 9 46.19 2.76 0.06
N LEU A 10 47.01 3.65 0.62
CA LEU A 10 46.55 4.80 1.39
C LEU A 10 45.85 5.86 0.51
N ALA A 11 46.34 6.08 -0.71
CA ALA A 11 45.66 6.97 -1.67
C ALA A 11 44.32 6.37 -2.14
N ALA A 12 44.24 5.06 -2.36
CA ALA A 12 42.98 4.38 -2.69
C ALA A 12 41.95 4.42 -1.53
N LEU A 13 42.43 4.39 -0.28
CA LEU A 13 41.60 4.56 0.92
C LEU A 13 41.18 6.05 1.16
N ALA A 14 42.01 7.01 0.69
CA ALA A 14 41.65 8.44 0.77
C ALA A 14 40.71 8.92 -0.35
N PHE A 15 40.63 8.16 -1.46
CA PHE A 15 39.66 8.38 -2.54
C PHE A 15 38.45 7.44 -2.47
N GLY A 16 38.24 6.78 -1.34
CA GLY A 16 36.91 6.27 -1.00
C GLY A 16 35.98 7.47 -0.90
N SER A 17 35.51 7.99 -2.06
CA SER A 17 34.42 8.92 -2.12
C SER A 17 33.28 8.25 -1.36
N THR A 18 33.00 8.75 -0.16
CA THR A 18 31.76 8.44 0.51
C THR A 18 30.66 8.89 -0.44
N ALA A 19 30.10 7.96 -1.21
CA ALA A 19 28.88 8.22 -1.94
C ALA A 19 27.84 8.60 -0.89
N ARG A 20 27.68 9.88 -0.64
CA ARG A 20 26.63 10.41 0.21
C ARG A 20 25.40 10.52 -0.68
N ALA A 21 24.47 9.64 -0.49
CA ALA A 21 23.13 9.90 -0.99
C ALA A 21 22.60 11.15 -0.28
N ASP A 22 22.13 12.11 -1.06
CA ASP A 22 21.50 13.29 -0.49
C ASP A 22 20.23 12.89 0.25
N GLU A 23 20.03 13.51 1.40
CA GLU A 23 18.89 13.22 2.24
C GLU A 23 17.60 13.84 1.70
N GLY A 24 16.51 13.10 1.82
CA GLY A 24 15.15 13.59 1.64
C GLY A 24 14.52 13.15 0.33
N MET A 25 13.20 13.29 0.31
CA MET A 25 12.37 13.26 -0.88
C MET A 25 11.89 14.67 -1.15
N TRP A 26 12.26 15.22 -2.31
CA TRP A 26 11.94 16.61 -2.64
C TRP A 26 10.61 16.67 -3.39
N LEU A 27 9.71 17.54 -2.93
CA LEU A 27 8.46 17.81 -3.61
C LEU A 27 8.70 18.66 -4.85
N LEU A 28 8.26 18.18 -6.02
CA LEU A 28 8.50 18.83 -7.29
C LEU A 28 8.02 20.30 -7.33
N GLN A 29 6.84 20.57 -6.77
CA GLN A 29 6.28 21.94 -6.71
C GLN A 29 7.07 22.88 -5.79
N LEU A 30 7.90 22.36 -4.89
CA LEU A 30 8.69 23.17 -3.94
C LEU A 30 10.15 23.32 -4.35
N MET A 31 10.62 22.71 -5.43
CA MET A 31 12.04 22.69 -5.81
C MET A 31 12.66 24.09 -5.93
N LYS A 32 11.91 25.06 -6.47
CA LYS A 32 12.37 26.46 -6.57
C LYS A 32 12.42 27.13 -5.20
N GLN A 33 11.42 26.89 -4.34
CA GLN A 33 11.32 27.53 -3.01
C GLN A 33 12.35 26.96 -2.03
N GLN A 34 12.61 25.65 -2.10
CA GLN A 34 13.55 24.95 -1.22
C GLN A 34 14.98 24.93 -1.74
N ASN A 35 15.26 25.61 -2.87
CA ASN A 35 16.57 25.64 -3.52
C ASN A 35 17.14 24.27 -3.92
N SER A 36 16.28 23.24 -4.00
CA SER A 36 16.68 21.86 -4.32
C SER A 36 17.20 21.77 -5.76
N ILE A 37 16.64 22.55 -6.67
CA ILE A 37 17.08 22.57 -8.08
C ILE A 37 18.55 23.00 -8.23
N GLU A 38 19.01 23.96 -7.43
CA GLU A 38 20.40 24.41 -7.47
C GLU A 38 21.36 23.33 -6.93
N LEU A 39 20.91 22.56 -5.94
CA LEU A 39 21.67 21.41 -5.45
C LEU A 39 21.75 20.32 -6.53
N MET A 40 20.65 19.99 -7.18
CA MET A 40 20.61 19.02 -8.29
C MET A 40 21.50 19.46 -9.46
N LYS A 41 21.52 20.76 -9.80
CA LYS A 41 22.42 21.32 -10.83
C LYS A 41 23.89 21.19 -10.45
N LYS A 42 24.24 21.41 -9.20
CA LYS A 42 25.61 21.21 -8.69
C LYS A 42 26.06 19.75 -8.82
N GLN A 43 25.13 18.82 -8.76
CA GLN A 43 25.38 17.37 -8.96
C GLN A 43 25.39 16.96 -10.43
N GLY A 44 25.07 17.85 -11.35
CA GLY A 44 25.13 17.59 -12.79
C GLY A 44 23.80 17.59 -13.53
N LEU A 45 22.67 17.93 -12.87
CA LEU A 45 21.39 18.10 -13.56
C LEU A 45 21.50 19.22 -14.60
N LYS A 46 21.08 18.92 -15.84
CA LYS A 46 21.07 19.86 -16.97
C LYS A 46 19.68 20.43 -17.30
N LEU A 47 18.65 20.00 -16.55
CA LEU A 47 17.28 20.43 -16.74
C LEU A 47 16.95 21.61 -15.82
N GLU A 48 15.98 22.43 -16.22
CA GLU A 48 15.39 23.47 -15.40
C GLU A 48 14.23 22.90 -14.54
N ALA A 49 13.82 23.65 -13.52
CA ALA A 49 12.72 23.22 -12.66
C ALA A 49 11.41 23.00 -13.45
N ASP A 50 11.15 23.84 -14.45
CA ASP A 50 9.96 23.75 -15.30
C ASP A 50 10.01 22.57 -16.29
N ASP A 51 11.20 22.03 -16.59
CA ASP A 51 11.32 20.77 -17.33
C ASP A 51 10.89 19.57 -16.49
N LEU A 52 11.09 19.63 -15.16
CA LEU A 52 10.71 18.59 -14.22
C LEU A 52 9.24 18.68 -13.84
N TYR A 53 8.80 19.88 -13.46
CA TYR A 53 7.42 20.15 -13.06
C TYR A 53 6.94 21.51 -13.52
N ASN A 54 6.00 21.53 -14.46
CA ASN A 54 5.30 22.72 -14.93
C ASN A 54 3.78 22.52 -14.74
N PRO A 55 3.12 23.24 -13.82
CA PRO A 55 1.69 23.11 -13.61
C PRO A 55 0.85 23.62 -14.78
N ASN A 56 1.43 24.47 -15.66
CA ASN A 56 0.75 25.13 -16.75
C ASN A 56 1.21 24.66 -18.15
N GLY A 57 2.08 23.63 -18.20
CA GLY A 57 2.64 23.14 -19.45
C GLY A 57 3.15 21.71 -19.36
N VAL A 58 3.68 21.24 -20.47
CA VAL A 58 4.26 19.89 -20.57
C VAL A 58 5.62 19.86 -19.89
N SER A 59 5.83 18.84 -19.05
CA SER A 59 7.09 18.61 -18.32
C SER A 59 7.27 17.10 -18.06
N LEU A 60 8.30 16.70 -17.32
CA LEU A 60 8.49 15.29 -16.97
C LEU A 60 7.34 14.71 -16.13
N LYS A 61 6.57 15.54 -15.40
CA LYS A 61 5.35 15.10 -14.70
C LYS A 61 4.35 14.37 -15.61
N ASP A 62 4.35 14.69 -16.92
CA ASP A 62 3.43 14.12 -17.89
C ASP A 62 3.93 12.78 -18.46
N ALA A 63 5.14 12.37 -18.09
CA ALA A 63 5.72 11.07 -18.46
C ALA A 63 5.78 10.09 -17.27
N VAL A 64 5.46 10.53 -16.05
CA VAL A 64 5.55 9.71 -14.83
C VAL A 64 4.21 9.76 -14.11
N GLY A 65 3.63 8.60 -13.81
CA GLY A 65 2.31 8.51 -13.20
C GLY A 65 2.21 7.46 -12.10
N ILE A 66 1.07 7.45 -11.44
CA ILE A 66 0.71 6.45 -10.44
C ILE A 66 0.12 5.24 -11.16
N PHE A 67 0.76 4.09 -11.01
CA PHE A 67 0.30 2.81 -11.51
C PHE A 67 -0.45 2.04 -10.42
N GLY A 68 -1.70 1.66 -10.73
CA GLY A 68 -2.54 0.90 -9.80
C GLY A 68 -2.74 1.59 -8.45
N GLY A 69 -2.49 0.87 -7.37
CA GLY A 69 -2.74 1.32 -6.00
C GLY A 69 -1.67 2.23 -5.38
N GLY A 70 -0.60 2.59 -6.12
CA GLY A 70 0.44 3.47 -5.59
C GLY A 70 1.86 3.22 -6.08
N CYS A 71 2.06 2.30 -7.02
CA CYS A 71 3.34 2.17 -7.70
C CYS A 71 3.60 3.35 -8.65
N THR A 72 4.84 3.53 -9.06
CA THR A 72 5.20 4.44 -10.15
C THR A 72 5.25 3.67 -11.46
N GLY A 73 4.76 4.28 -12.53
CA GLY A 73 4.98 3.84 -13.89
C GLY A 73 5.40 5.01 -14.76
N GLU A 74 6.26 4.76 -15.73
CA GLU A 74 6.72 5.75 -16.68
C GLU A 74 6.26 5.44 -18.11
N ILE A 75 5.94 6.49 -18.83
CA ILE A 75 5.58 6.41 -20.24
C ILE A 75 6.87 6.40 -21.07
N ILE A 76 7.06 5.36 -21.87
CA ILE A 76 8.27 5.15 -22.68
C ILE A 76 8.04 5.24 -24.19
N SER A 77 6.83 5.57 -24.62
CA SER A 77 6.52 5.77 -26.03
C SER A 77 5.46 6.85 -26.25
N PRO A 78 5.37 7.45 -27.43
CA PRO A 78 4.34 8.44 -27.75
C PRO A 78 2.92 7.85 -27.77
N GLU A 79 2.76 6.54 -27.65
CA GLU A 79 1.50 5.82 -27.72
C GLU A 79 1.16 5.13 -26.39
N GLY A 80 1.44 5.79 -25.28
CA GLY A 80 0.99 5.41 -23.94
C GLY A 80 1.54 4.09 -23.41
N LEU A 81 2.69 3.61 -23.92
CA LEU A 81 3.34 2.42 -23.38
C LEU A 81 3.97 2.73 -22.02
N ILE A 82 3.55 2.00 -21.00
CA ILE A 82 4.03 2.12 -19.63
C ILE A 82 5.11 1.07 -19.38
N LEU A 83 6.19 1.46 -18.73
CA LEU A 83 7.13 0.58 -18.05
C LEU A 83 6.95 0.72 -16.54
N THR A 84 6.90 -0.37 -15.82
CA THR A 84 6.84 -0.41 -14.35
C THR A 84 7.50 -1.69 -13.84
N ASN A 85 7.56 -1.87 -12.52
CA ASN A 85 8.13 -3.08 -11.95
C ASN A 85 7.23 -4.31 -12.18
N HIS A 86 7.84 -5.49 -12.26
CA HIS A 86 7.14 -6.76 -12.29
C HIS A 86 6.27 -6.95 -11.04
N HIS A 87 6.81 -6.64 -9.86
CA HIS A 87 6.05 -6.74 -8.62
C HIS A 87 4.86 -5.79 -8.56
N CYS A 88 4.90 -4.64 -9.24
CA CYS A 88 3.77 -3.73 -9.36
C CYS A 88 2.68 -4.28 -10.30
N GLY A 89 3.08 -4.96 -11.37
CA GLY A 89 2.18 -5.65 -12.29
C GLY A 89 1.70 -7.03 -11.81
N TYR A 90 2.22 -7.54 -10.70
CA TYR A 90 2.07 -8.94 -10.29
C TYR A 90 0.62 -9.38 -10.12
N ALA A 91 -0.21 -8.55 -9.51
CA ALA A 91 -1.64 -8.79 -9.38
C ALA A 91 -2.36 -8.88 -10.73
N SER A 92 -1.96 -8.03 -11.70
CA SER A 92 -2.50 -8.05 -13.06
C SER A 92 -2.07 -9.30 -13.83
N ILE A 93 -0.81 -9.72 -13.69
CA ILE A 93 -0.30 -10.96 -14.27
C ILE A 93 -1.07 -12.16 -13.69
N GLN A 94 -1.28 -12.20 -12.37
CA GLN A 94 -2.09 -13.22 -11.72
C GLN A 94 -3.54 -13.21 -12.21
N GLN A 95 -4.15 -12.03 -12.36
CA GLN A 95 -5.53 -11.88 -12.84
C GLN A 95 -5.75 -12.57 -14.20
N HIS A 96 -4.74 -12.54 -15.07
CA HIS A 96 -4.76 -13.17 -16.37
C HIS A 96 -4.26 -14.62 -16.38
N SER A 97 -3.74 -15.11 -15.25
CA SER A 97 -3.19 -16.46 -15.16
C SER A 97 -4.27 -17.48 -14.80
N SER A 98 -4.13 -18.67 -15.37
CA SER A 98 -4.87 -19.89 -15.02
C SER A 98 -3.90 -21.08 -15.05
N VAL A 99 -4.37 -22.28 -14.74
CA VAL A 99 -3.55 -23.49 -14.86
C VAL A 99 -3.16 -23.76 -16.32
N GLU A 100 -4.05 -23.44 -17.26
CA GLU A 100 -3.83 -23.60 -18.71
C GLU A 100 -2.95 -22.49 -19.32
N HIS A 101 -2.92 -21.33 -18.70
CA HIS A 101 -2.19 -20.15 -19.13
C HIS A 101 -1.49 -19.51 -17.93
N ASP A 102 -0.39 -20.10 -17.48
CA ASP A 102 0.35 -19.63 -16.30
C ASP A 102 1.33 -18.51 -16.65
N TYR A 103 0.80 -17.31 -16.90
CA TYR A 103 1.63 -16.14 -17.20
C TYR A 103 2.57 -15.71 -16.07
N LEU A 104 2.32 -16.16 -14.83
CA LEU A 104 3.27 -15.99 -13.73
C LEU A 104 4.55 -16.80 -13.97
N THR A 105 4.41 -18.05 -14.43
CA THR A 105 5.54 -18.95 -14.68
C THR A 105 6.16 -18.73 -16.06
N ASP A 106 5.34 -18.59 -17.11
CA ASP A 106 5.78 -18.57 -18.50
C ASP A 106 6.05 -17.17 -19.03
N GLY A 107 5.53 -16.14 -18.36
CA GLY A 107 5.51 -14.77 -18.86
C GLY A 107 4.43 -14.55 -19.93
N PHE A 108 4.32 -13.31 -20.37
CA PHE A 108 3.38 -12.90 -21.41
C PHE A 108 4.00 -11.83 -22.31
N TRP A 109 3.81 -11.93 -23.63
CA TRP A 109 4.30 -10.99 -24.62
C TRP A 109 3.29 -10.84 -25.76
N ALA A 110 2.56 -9.71 -25.78
CA ALA A 110 1.68 -9.38 -26.90
C ALA A 110 2.51 -9.07 -28.15
N LYS A 111 2.24 -9.77 -29.23
CA LYS A 111 2.94 -9.57 -30.54
C LYS A 111 2.38 -8.40 -31.32
N ASN A 112 1.16 -8.02 -31.00
CA ASN A 112 0.45 -6.89 -31.63
C ASN A 112 -0.59 -6.35 -30.64
N ARG A 113 -1.21 -5.21 -30.95
CA ARG A 113 -2.17 -4.54 -30.07
C ARG A 113 -3.46 -5.34 -29.82
N GLY A 114 -3.84 -6.21 -30.74
CA GLY A 114 -5.01 -7.06 -30.57
C GLY A 114 -4.83 -8.15 -29.50
N GLU A 115 -3.59 -8.44 -29.13
CA GLU A 115 -3.23 -9.40 -28.08
C GLU A 115 -3.03 -8.75 -26.71
N GLU A 116 -2.99 -7.41 -26.63
CA GLU A 116 -2.85 -6.71 -25.35
C GLU A 116 -4.08 -6.97 -24.46
N LEU A 117 -3.86 -7.43 -23.23
CA LEU A 117 -4.91 -7.93 -22.36
C LEU A 117 -5.55 -6.82 -21.52
N PRO A 118 -6.85 -6.50 -21.71
CA PRO A 118 -7.56 -5.56 -20.87
C PRO A 118 -7.51 -6.00 -19.40
N THR A 119 -7.15 -5.09 -18.50
CA THR A 119 -6.96 -5.40 -17.08
C THR A 119 -7.98 -4.63 -16.23
N PRO A 120 -9.19 -5.17 -16.02
CA PRO A 120 -10.24 -4.52 -15.26
C PRO A 120 -9.79 -4.16 -13.85
N GLY A 121 -10.12 -2.94 -13.42
CA GLY A 121 -9.75 -2.41 -12.11
C GLY A 121 -8.38 -1.75 -12.04
N LEU A 122 -7.50 -1.96 -13.02
CA LEU A 122 -6.21 -1.28 -13.08
C LEU A 122 -6.41 0.16 -13.58
N LYS A 123 -5.78 1.11 -12.87
CA LYS A 123 -5.79 2.53 -13.23
C LYS A 123 -4.38 3.04 -13.46
N PHE A 124 -4.24 4.02 -14.35
CA PHE A 124 -3.04 4.85 -14.46
C PHE A 124 -3.42 6.33 -14.26
N GLN A 125 -2.68 7.04 -13.40
CA GLN A 125 -3.06 8.38 -12.98
C GLN A 125 -1.89 9.34 -13.21
N PHE A 126 -2.11 10.39 -14.00
CA PHE A 126 -1.17 11.52 -14.09
C PHE A 126 -1.56 12.59 -13.08
N VAL A 127 -0.57 13.17 -12.40
CA VAL A 127 -0.79 14.36 -11.59
C VAL A 127 -0.83 15.57 -12.53
N ASP A 128 -2.02 16.12 -12.72
CA ASP A 128 -2.22 17.29 -13.54
C ASP A 128 -1.71 18.56 -12.84
N ARG A 129 -2.17 18.77 -11.60
CA ARG A 129 -1.86 19.95 -10.81
C ARG A 129 -1.85 19.64 -9.31
N ILE A 130 -1.00 20.37 -8.56
CA ILE A 130 -0.94 20.32 -7.10
C ILE A 130 -1.13 21.74 -6.58
N GLU A 131 -2.08 21.94 -5.67
CA GLU A 131 -2.37 23.24 -5.03
C GLU A 131 -2.07 23.18 -3.54
N ASP A 132 -1.40 24.21 -2.99
CA ASP A 132 -1.26 24.39 -1.54
C ASP A 132 -2.57 24.91 -0.97
N ILE A 133 -3.22 24.09 -0.15
CA ILE A 133 -4.49 24.43 0.52
C ILE A 133 -4.32 24.64 2.02
N THR A 134 -3.09 24.84 2.48
CA THR A 134 -2.75 24.98 3.90
C THR A 134 -3.52 26.11 4.56
N ASP A 135 -3.56 27.28 3.92
CA ASP A 135 -4.28 28.45 4.47
C ASP A 135 -5.79 28.21 4.60
N ILE A 136 -6.38 27.46 3.66
CA ILE A 136 -7.82 27.10 3.71
C ILE A 136 -8.09 26.19 4.92
N VAL A 137 -7.22 25.19 5.15
CA VAL A 137 -7.36 24.30 6.31
C VAL A 137 -7.18 25.07 7.62
N ASN A 138 -6.13 25.91 7.70
CA ASN A 138 -5.86 26.71 8.89
C ASN A 138 -7.00 27.71 9.20
N GLN A 139 -7.61 28.31 8.19
CA GLN A 139 -8.79 29.16 8.38
C GLN A 139 -9.98 28.38 8.95
N LYS A 140 -10.22 27.14 8.48
CA LYS A 140 -11.29 26.28 9.02
C LYS A 140 -11.01 25.84 10.47
N ILE A 141 -9.75 25.59 10.82
CA ILE A 141 -9.33 25.32 12.21
C ILE A 141 -9.58 26.56 13.08
N ALA A 142 -9.12 27.74 12.65
CA ALA A 142 -9.30 28.99 13.38
C ALA A 142 -10.79 29.38 13.55
N ALA A 143 -11.63 29.05 12.58
CA ALA A 143 -13.07 29.25 12.65
C ALA A 143 -13.81 28.21 13.54
N GLY A 144 -13.12 27.19 14.06
CA GLY A 144 -13.71 26.11 14.85
C GLY A 144 -14.56 25.12 14.03
N GLU A 145 -14.47 25.14 12.70
CA GLU A 145 -15.18 24.19 11.83
C GLU A 145 -14.59 22.77 11.92
N VAL A 146 -13.33 22.64 12.29
CA VAL A 146 -12.61 21.38 12.48
C VAL A 146 -11.50 21.57 13.51
N THR A 147 -11.18 20.52 14.29
CA THR A 147 -10.00 20.50 15.17
C THR A 147 -8.74 20.15 14.39
N GLU A 148 -7.55 20.50 14.89
CA GLU A 148 -6.27 20.14 14.29
C GLU A 148 -6.16 18.63 14.01
N VAL A 149 -6.56 17.79 14.97
CA VAL A 149 -6.55 16.33 14.83
C VAL A 149 -7.50 15.86 13.74
N ASN A 150 -8.74 16.39 13.72
CA ASN A 150 -9.74 16.00 12.72
C ASN A 150 -9.39 16.51 11.31
N ALA A 151 -8.63 17.58 11.20
CA ALA A 151 -8.13 18.10 9.92
C ALA A 151 -7.19 17.11 9.20
N LEU A 152 -6.59 16.17 9.93
CA LEU A 152 -5.74 15.10 9.37
C LEU A 152 -6.54 13.88 8.91
N THR A 153 -7.83 13.81 9.19
CA THR A 153 -8.65 12.64 8.91
C THR A 153 -9.11 12.55 7.46
N ARG A 154 -9.16 11.32 6.92
CA ARG A 154 -9.66 11.09 5.55
C ARG A 154 -11.08 11.64 5.31
N PRO A 155 -12.06 11.50 6.22
CA PRO A 155 -13.40 12.06 6.01
C PRO A 155 -13.38 13.56 5.77
N PHE A 156 -12.64 14.33 6.59
CA PHE A 156 -12.51 15.78 6.42
C PHE A 156 -11.81 16.13 5.11
N LEU A 157 -10.65 15.51 4.84
CA LEU A 157 -9.85 15.79 3.64
C LEU A 157 -10.60 15.44 2.35
N ASN A 158 -11.34 14.32 2.32
CA ASN A 158 -12.14 13.93 1.16
C ASN A 158 -13.31 14.91 0.93
N LYS A 159 -13.96 15.38 2.00
CA LYS A 159 -15.01 16.40 1.89
C LYS A 159 -14.46 17.70 1.33
N LEU A 160 -13.34 18.19 1.90
CA LEU A 160 -12.69 19.43 1.46
C LEU A 160 -12.23 19.33 0.00
N ALA A 161 -11.62 18.21 -0.39
CA ALA A 161 -11.19 17.99 -1.78
C ALA A 161 -12.36 18.13 -2.76
N LYS A 162 -13.52 17.53 -2.45
CA LYS A 162 -14.74 17.66 -3.26
C LYS A 162 -15.24 19.10 -3.32
N GLU A 163 -15.29 19.81 -2.19
CA GLU A 163 -15.73 21.20 -2.12
C GLU A 163 -14.85 22.12 -2.99
N LEU A 164 -13.54 21.89 -3.00
CA LEU A 164 -12.58 22.66 -3.80
C LEU A 164 -12.68 22.30 -5.28
N PHE A 165 -12.83 21.02 -5.62
CA PHE A 165 -13.03 20.57 -7.00
C PHE A 165 -14.29 21.19 -7.63
N GLU A 166 -15.39 21.23 -6.91
CA GLU A 166 -16.64 21.86 -7.39
C GLU A 166 -16.48 23.34 -7.78
N LYS A 167 -15.46 24.01 -7.23
CA LYS A 167 -15.14 25.43 -7.51
C LYS A 167 -14.02 25.61 -8.53
N SER A 168 -13.37 24.51 -8.96
CA SER A 168 -12.21 24.57 -9.85
C SER A 168 -12.61 24.68 -11.33
N ASP A 169 -11.68 25.13 -12.15
CA ASP A 169 -11.77 25.14 -13.61
C ASP A 169 -11.73 23.74 -14.24
N LEU A 170 -11.42 22.71 -13.44
CA LEU A 170 -11.39 21.31 -13.84
C LEU A 170 -12.72 20.59 -13.59
N LYS A 171 -13.69 21.27 -12.96
CA LYS A 171 -15.04 20.74 -12.76
C LYS A 171 -15.64 20.30 -14.10
N GLY A 172 -16.14 19.06 -14.13
CA GLY A 172 -16.81 18.49 -15.30
C GLY A 172 -15.86 17.98 -16.39
N LYS A 173 -14.55 18.14 -16.26
CA LYS A 173 -13.60 17.46 -17.15
C LYS A 173 -13.56 15.96 -16.85
N LYS A 174 -13.57 15.13 -17.91
CA LYS A 174 -13.58 13.67 -17.79
C LYS A 174 -12.33 13.14 -17.10
N GLY A 175 -12.52 12.15 -16.23
CA GLY A 175 -11.46 11.40 -15.58
C GLY A 175 -10.64 12.20 -14.57
N ILE A 176 -11.09 13.35 -14.08
CA ILE A 176 -10.40 14.08 -13.02
C ILE A 176 -10.87 13.56 -11.65
N GLU A 177 -9.92 13.05 -10.89
CA GLU A 177 -10.07 12.70 -9.47
C GLU A 177 -9.25 13.68 -8.63
N VAL A 178 -9.75 14.01 -7.43
CA VAL A 178 -9.05 14.92 -6.51
C VAL A 178 -8.78 14.23 -5.17
N GLN A 179 -7.63 14.58 -4.58
CA GLN A 179 -7.22 14.06 -3.29
C GLN A 179 -6.50 15.13 -2.48
N ALA A 180 -7.01 15.45 -1.29
CA ALA A 180 -6.29 16.27 -0.32
C ALA A 180 -5.45 15.39 0.59
N LEU A 181 -4.19 15.77 0.80
CA LEU A 181 -3.22 15.05 1.62
C LEU A 181 -2.52 15.99 2.59
N PRO A 182 -2.32 15.55 3.86
CA PRO A 182 -1.45 16.26 4.81
C PRO A 182 0.01 15.91 4.56
N PHE A 183 0.88 16.89 4.66
CA PHE A 183 2.34 16.75 4.58
C PHE A 183 2.99 17.31 5.84
N TYR A 184 4.20 16.85 6.13
CA TYR A 184 4.99 17.30 7.27
C TYR A 184 4.19 17.26 8.59
N ALA A 185 3.57 16.11 8.86
CA ALA A 185 2.71 15.86 10.04
C ALA A 185 1.57 16.90 10.22
N GLY A 186 1.01 17.40 9.11
CA GLY A 186 -0.09 18.36 9.14
C GLY A 186 0.32 19.84 9.12
N ASN A 187 1.62 20.12 8.97
CA ASN A 187 2.08 21.50 8.80
C ASN A 187 1.79 22.06 7.39
N LYS A 188 1.50 21.19 6.43
CA LYS A 188 1.13 21.55 5.07
C LYS A 188 0.01 20.64 4.58
N PHE A 189 -0.84 21.17 3.70
CA PHE A 189 -1.91 20.43 3.05
C PHE A 189 -1.89 20.74 1.55
N TYR A 190 -1.92 19.68 0.73
CA TYR A 190 -1.92 19.81 -0.72
C TYR A 190 -3.13 19.11 -1.33
N LEU A 191 -3.73 19.74 -2.34
CA LEU A 191 -4.78 19.17 -3.17
C LEU A 191 -4.17 18.73 -4.51
N PHE A 192 -4.28 17.45 -4.78
CA PHE A 192 -3.84 16.82 -6.03
C PHE A 192 -5.02 16.69 -6.98
N TYR A 193 -4.88 17.20 -8.18
CA TYR A 193 -5.76 16.91 -9.30
C TYR A 193 -5.10 15.86 -10.18
N LYS A 194 -5.80 14.75 -10.43
CA LYS A 194 -5.25 13.61 -11.15
C LYS A 194 -6.12 13.29 -12.34
N LYS A 195 -5.52 13.12 -13.53
CA LYS A 195 -6.21 12.59 -14.70
C LYS A 195 -6.07 11.08 -14.71
N VAL A 196 -7.18 10.36 -14.58
CA VAL A 196 -7.25 8.92 -14.32
C VAL A 196 -7.76 8.18 -15.54
N TYR A 197 -6.98 7.21 -16.01
CA TYR A 197 -7.32 6.31 -17.11
C TYR A 197 -7.62 4.92 -16.57
N THR A 198 -8.71 4.30 -17.04
CA THR A 198 -9.21 2.99 -16.55
C THR A 198 -9.09 1.89 -17.61
N ASP A 199 -8.89 2.19 -18.89
CA ASP A 199 -8.54 1.19 -19.90
C ASP A 199 -7.00 1.06 -19.97
N VAL A 200 -6.46 0.23 -19.09
CA VAL A 200 -5.03 -0.11 -19.05
C VAL A 200 -4.88 -1.58 -19.39
N ARG A 201 -4.05 -1.89 -20.39
CA ARG A 201 -3.89 -3.26 -20.91
C ARG A 201 -2.48 -3.77 -20.66
N MET A 202 -2.37 -5.04 -20.29
CA MET A 202 -1.09 -5.72 -20.13
C MET A 202 -0.47 -6.01 -21.50
N VAL A 203 0.76 -5.57 -21.71
CA VAL A 203 1.51 -5.72 -22.96
C VAL A 203 2.56 -6.81 -22.84
N ALA A 204 3.31 -6.78 -21.72
CA ALA A 204 4.36 -7.76 -21.50
C ALA A 204 4.70 -7.90 -20.02
N ALA A 205 5.04 -9.11 -19.65
CA ALA A 205 5.66 -9.43 -18.36
C ALA A 205 6.62 -10.59 -18.56
N PRO A 206 7.87 -10.52 -18.09
CA PRO A 206 8.76 -11.68 -18.11
C PRO A 206 8.25 -12.76 -17.17
N PRO A 207 8.66 -14.02 -17.36
CA PRO A 207 8.39 -15.08 -16.40
C PRO A 207 8.94 -14.75 -15.02
N SER A 208 8.32 -15.26 -13.95
CA SER A 208 8.76 -15.01 -12.57
C SER A 208 10.23 -15.41 -12.32
N SER A 209 10.76 -16.35 -13.10
CA SER A 209 12.18 -16.71 -13.07
C SER A 209 13.11 -15.56 -13.48
N VAL A 210 12.59 -14.52 -14.13
CA VAL A 210 13.28 -13.26 -14.46
C VAL A 210 12.74 -12.13 -13.61
N GLY A 211 11.42 -11.86 -13.70
CA GLY A 211 10.75 -10.74 -13.03
C GLY A 211 10.80 -10.79 -11.51
N LYS A 212 11.00 -11.99 -10.96
CA LYS A 212 11.16 -12.24 -9.52
C LYS A 212 12.35 -13.16 -9.24
N PHE A 213 13.45 -13.00 -10.00
CA PHE A 213 14.66 -13.77 -9.81
C PHE A 213 15.17 -13.66 -8.38
N GLY A 214 15.58 -14.79 -7.79
CA GLY A 214 15.94 -14.88 -6.38
C GLY A 214 14.76 -14.97 -5.42
N GLY A 215 13.54 -14.79 -5.92
CA GLY A 215 12.29 -14.93 -5.17
C GLY A 215 12.26 -14.10 -3.89
N GLU A 216 11.68 -14.69 -2.84
CA GLU A 216 11.65 -14.04 -1.52
C GLU A 216 13.02 -14.04 -0.82
N THR A 217 13.96 -14.92 -1.22
CA THR A 217 15.30 -14.97 -0.64
C THR A 217 16.07 -13.68 -0.89
N ASP A 218 16.00 -13.15 -2.11
CA ASP A 218 16.70 -11.92 -2.50
C ASP A 218 15.92 -10.64 -2.23
N ASN A 219 14.64 -10.73 -1.86
CA ASN A 219 13.86 -9.55 -1.52
C ASN A 219 14.45 -8.84 -0.30
N TRP A 220 14.59 -7.51 -0.37
CA TRP A 220 15.29 -6.67 0.63
C TRP A 220 16.75 -7.05 0.88
N MET A 221 17.41 -7.65 -0.13
CA MET A 221 18.82 -8.02 -0.06
C MET A 221 19.63 -7.33 -1.15
N TRP A 222 20.93 -7.20 -0.91
CA TRP A 222 21.92 -6.69 -1.85
C TRP A 222 23.12 -7.67 -1.92
N PRO A 223 23.69 -7.95 -3.09
CA PRO A 223 23.24 -7.54 -4.44
C PRO A 223 21.98 -8.26 -4.89
N ARG A 224 21.30 -7.70 -5.90
CA ARG A 224 20.07 -8.25 -6.46
C ARG A 224 20.13 -8.26 -7.98
N HIS A 225 19.75 -9.39 -8.60
CA HIS A 225 19.83 -9.61 -10.04
C HIS A 225 18.46 -9.82 -10.69
N THR A 226 17.42 -9.29 -10.11
CA THR A 226 16.04 -9.42 -10.58
C THR A 226 15.81 -8.53 -11.80
N GLY A 227 15.25 -9.09 -12.88
CA GLY A 227 14.72 -8.33 -14.01
C GLY A 227 13.30 -7.84 -13.72
N ASP A 228 13.14 -6.97 -12.72
CA ASP A 228 11.87 -6.55 -12.14
C ASP A 228 11.18 -5.49 -13.00
N PHE A 229 10.60 -5.91 -14.13
CA PHE A 229 9.84 -5.04 -15.02
C PHE A 229 8.57 -5.71 -15.52
N SER A 230 7.58 -4.88 -15.89
CA SER A 230 6.38 -5.25 -16.66
C SER A 230 5.92 -4.06 -17.49
N MET A 231 5.18 -4.34 -18.55
CA MET A 231 4.76 -3.32 -19.52
C MET A 231 3.25 -3.36 -19.70
N PHE A 232 2.68 -2.17 -19.71
CA PHE A 232 1.25 -1.95 -19.92
C PHE A 232 1.05 -0.83 -20.96
N ARG A 233 -0.19 -0.62 -21.40
CA ARG A 233 -0.52 0.50 -22.30
C ARG A 233 -1.82 1.14 -21.87
N ILE A 234 -1.83 2.48 -21.90
CA ILE A 234 -3.04 3.27 -21.69
C ILE A 234 -3.80 3.36 -22.99
N TYR A 235 -5.10 3.10 -22.93
CA TYR A 235 -6.06 3.35 -23.98
C TYR A 235 -7.03 4.45 -23.56
N ALA A 236 -7.52 5.19 -24.55
CA ALA A 236 -8.44 6.31 -24.40
C ALA A 236 -9.49 6.28 -25.51
N ASP A 237 -10.52 7.11 -25.39
CA ASP A 237 -11.45 7.33 -26.50
C ASP A 237 -10.74 8.02 -27.68
N ALA A 238 -11.43 8.17 -28.80
CA ALA A 238 -10.87 8.77 -30.03
C ALA A 238 -10.38 10.23 -29.84
N ASN A 239 -10.85 10.91 -28.80
CA ASN A 239 -10.45 12.29 -28.46
C ASN A 239 -9.26 12.33 -27.48
N GLY A 240 -8.81 11.17 -26.97
CA GLY A 240 -7.77 11.08 -25.93
C GLY A 240 -8.29 11.27 -24.52
N ASP A 241 -9.61 11.24 -24.31
CA ASP A 241 -10.20 11.33 -22.99
C ASP A 241 -10.25 9.97 -22.30
N PRO A 242 -10.15 9.94 -20.96
CA PRO A 242 -10.37 8.74 -20.17
C PRO A 242 -11.72 8.08 -20.48
N ALA A 243 -11.69 6.78 -20.68
CA ALA A 243 -12.87 5.97 -20.95
C ALA A 243 -12.72 4.59 -20.33
N GLU A 244 -13.85 3.97 -19.99
CA GLU A 244 -13.90 2.56 -19.65
C GLU A 244 -13.49 1.69 -20.85
N TYR A 245 -13.11 0.45 -20.61
CA TYR A 245 -12.72 -0.47 -21.68
C TYR A 245 -13.76 -0.52 -22.80
N ALA A 246 -13.30 -0.28 -24.01
CA ALA A 246 -14.06 -0.51 -25.23
C ALA A 246 -13.11 -0.98 -26.35
N ALA A 247 -13.58 -1.88 -27.21
CA ALA A 247 -12.80 -2.35 -28.36
C ALA A 247 -12.42 -1.22 -29.33
N SER A 248 -13.19 -0.14 -29.34
CA SER A 248 -12.96 1.06 -30.16
C SER A 248 -11.94 2.03 -29.58
N ASN A 249 -11.51 1.85 -28.33
CA ASN A 249 -10.50 2.72 -27.72
C ASN A 249 -9.16 2.56 -28.44
N VAL A 250 -8.40 3.63 -28.47
CA VAL A 250 -7.11 3.72 -29.14
C VAL A 250 -6.00 3.99 -28.13
N PRO A 251 -4.73 3.61 -28.43
CA PRO A 251 -3.60 3.96 -27.58
C PRO A 251 -3.54 5.46 -27.33
N LEU A 252 -3.35 5.84 -26.07
CA LEU A 252 -3.26 7.23 -25.67
C LEU A 252 -2.05 7.90 -26.33
N LYS A 253 -2.27 8.99 -27.03
CA LYS A 253 -1.19 9.85 -27.50
C LYS A 253 -0.71 10.72 -26.33
N THR A 254 0.51 10.52 -25.89
CA THR A 254 1.09 11.22 -24.75
C THR A 254 1.92 12.42 -25.19
N PRO A 255 1.81 13.58 -24.51
CA PRO A 255 2.58 14.78 -24.87
C PRO A 255 4.06 14.65 -24.49
N LYS A 256 4.38 13.74 -23.57
CA LYS A 256 5.73 13.49 -23.06
C LYS A 256 5.94 12.00 -22.80
N TYR A 257 7.13 11.52 -23.08
CA TYR A 257 7.60 10.18 -22.73
C TYR A 257 9.10 10.20 -22.44
N LEU A 258 9.60 9.17 -21.74
CA LEU A 258 11.02 8.98 -21.44
C LEU A 258 11.62 8.02 -22.47
N PRO A 259 12.52 8.46 -23.34
CA PRO A 259 13.23 7.54 -24.23
C PRO A 259 14.21 6.69 -23.41
N ILE A 260 14.29 5.40 -23.74
CA ILE A 260 15.23 4.47 -23.11
C ILE A 260 16.63 4.72 -23.68
N SER A 261 17.59 5.05 -22.80
CA SER A 261 19.00 5.16 -23.16
C SER A 261 19.71 3.83 -22.94
N ILE A 262 20.41 3.35 -23.96
CA ILE A 262 21.28 2.19 -23.88
C ILE A 262 22.77 2.56 -23.76
N LYS A 263 23.08 3.86 -23.60
CA LYS A 263 24.45 4.36 -23.46
C LYS A 263 25.12 3.88 -22.16
N GLY A 264 24.32 3.61 -21.12
CA GLY A 264 24.83 3.32 -19.77
C GLY A 264 25.13 4.61 -18.98
N LEU A 265 25.64 4.42 -17.79
CA LEU A 265 26.10 5.46 -16.86
C LEU A 265 27.55 5.20 -16.49
N GLU A 266 28.28 6.27 -16.25
CA GLU A 266 29.66 6.25 -15.72
C GLU A 266 29.68 6.84 -14.31
N GLU A 267 30.74 6.57 -13.56
CA GLU A 267 30.93 7.15 -12.24
C GLU A 267 30.99 8.69 -12.35
N GLY A 268 30.18 9.37 -11.56
CA GLY A 268 30.04 10.84 -11.58
C GLY A 268 28.94 11.37 -12.50
N ASP A 269 28.27 10.52 -13.27
CA ASP A 269 27.08 10.92 -14.02
C ASP A 269 25.91 11.23 -13.07
N TYR A 270 25.15 12.26 -13.41
CA TYR A 270 23.94 12.59 -12.67
C TYR A 270 22.82 11.58 -12.92
N ALA A 271 22.23 11.08 -11.84
CA ALA A 271 21.03 10.25 -11.89
C ALA A 271 20.01 10.70 -10.83
N MET A 272 18.74 10.58 -11.13
CA MET A 272 17.66 10.84 -10.18
C MET A 272 16.55 9.82 -10.36
N ILE A 273 15.76 9.63 -9.29
CA ILE A 273 14.51 8.86 -9.32
C ILE A 273 13.36 9.86 -9.18
N MET A 274 12.38 9.77 -10.08
CA MET A 274 11.17 10.56 -10.04
C MET A 274 9.97 9.63 -9.94
N GLY A 275 9.05 9.89 -9.02
CA GLY A 275 7.86 9.05 -8.88
C GLY A 275 7.11 9.23 -7.57
N PHE A 276 6.36 8.20 -7.21
CA PHE A 276 5.44 8.17 -6.08
C PHE A 276 5.90 7.09 -5.08
N PRO A 277 6.86 7.40 -4.20
CA PRO A 277 7.36 6.45 -3.22
C PRO A 277 6.29 6.14 -2.17
N GLY A 278 6.45 5.02 -1.47
CA GLY A 278 5.59 4.64 -0.34
C GLY A 278 5.74 5.63 0.84
N SER A 279 6.38 5.20 1.90
CA SER A 279 6.63 6.06 3.06
C SER A 279 8.04 5.84 3.62
N THR A 280 8.61 6.92 4.16
CA THR A 280 9.84 6.84 4.94
C THR A 280 9.69 7.72 6.18
N SER A 281 10.34 7.31 7.27
CA SER A 281 10.29 8.01 8.56
C SER A 281 11.71 8.33 8.99
N ARG A 282 12.20 9.49 8.54
CA ARG A 282 13.61 9.88 8.75
C ARG A 282 13.87 10.53 10.10
N TYR A 283 12.91 11.32 10.58
CA TYR A 283 13.08 12.19 11.75
C TYR A 283 12.40 11.63 13.02
N LEU A 284 12.33 10.31 13.15
CA LEU A 284 11.81 9.68 14.36
C LEU A 284 12.77 9.88 15.54
N THR A 285 12.20 10.03 16.74
CA THR A 285 12.92 9.98 18.02
C THR A 285 13.33 8.55 18.37
N VAL A 286 14.15 8.39 19.40
CA VAL A 286 14.54 7.06 19.92
C VAL A 286 13.32 6.24 20.31
N SER A 287 12.35 6.85 20.98
CA SER A 287 11.12 6.17 21.42
C SER A 287 10.26 5.74 20.24
N GLU A 288 10.11 6.56 19.21
CA GLU A 288 9.38 6.23 17.99
C GLU A 288 10.04 5.10 17.18
N VAL A 289 11.39 5.06 17.15
CA VAL A 289 12.12 3.93 16.52
C VAL A 289 11.87 2.64 17.30
N LYS A 290 11.86 2.66 18.64
CA LYS A 290 11.50 1.51 19.46
C LYS A 290 10.06 1.06 19.22
N GLU A 291 9.11 1.99 19.18
CA GLU A 291 7.71 1.69 18.84
C GLU A 291 7.60 1.00 17.48
N ARG A 292 8.34 1.50 16.46
CA ARG A 292 8.41 0.86 15.14
C ARG A 292 8.87 -0.59 15.22
N MET A 293 9.93 -0.84 15.99
CA MET A 293 10.50 -2.18 16.13
C MET A 293 9.56 -3.15 16.88
N GLU A 294 9.06 -2.72 18.05
CA GLU A 294 8.38 -3.57 19.01
C GLU A 294 6.87 -3.63 18.77
N ALA A 295 6.22 -2.48 18.54
CA ALA A 295 4.78 -2.40 18.43
C ALA A 295 4.27 -2.54 16.99
N GLN A 296 5.10 -2.35 15.96
CA GLN A 296 4.66 -2.45 14.56
C GLN A 296 5.33 -3.60 13.80
N ASN A 297 6.67 -3.71 13.86
CA ASN A 297 7.39 -4.74 13.12
C ASN A 297 7.22 -6.13 13.75
N GLN A 298 7.28 -6.23 15.10
CA GLN A 298 7.17 -7.51 15.78
C GLN A 298 5.83 -8.23 15.53
N PRO A 299 4.65 -7.57 15.63
CA PRO A 299 3.38 -8.16 15.22
C PRO A 299 3.39 -8.70 13.78
N ARG A 300 3.95 -7.93 12.82
CA ARG A 300 4.08 -8.37 11.43
C ARG A 300 4.96 -9.58 11.28
N ILE A 301 6.09 -9.61 11.96
CA ILE A 301 7.02 -10.75 11.94
C ILE A 301 6.31 -12.01 12.42
N THR A 302 5.61 -11.92 13.54
CA THR A 302 4.98 -13.07 14.17
C THR A 302 3.77 -13.58 13.37
N ILE A 303 2.80 -12.73 13.12
CA ILE A 303 1.52 -13.14 12.50
C ILE A 303 1.73 -13.50 11.03
N ARG A 304 2.46 -12.68 10.27
CA ARG A 304 2.73 -13.00 8.86
C ARG A 304 3.61 -14.22 8.71
N GLY A 305 4.55 -14.47 9.63
CA GLY A 305 5.34 -15.69 9.66
C GLY A 305 4.49 -16.95 9.76
N ALA A 306 3.53 -16.98 10.67
CA ALA A 306 2.58 -18.07 10.82
C ALA A 306 1.71 -18.27 9.56
N ARG A 307 1.16 -17.18 9.00
CA ARG A 307 0.39 -17.21 7.74
C ARG A 307 1.21 -17.76 6.58
N LEU A 308 2.42 -17.24 6.40
CA LEU A 308 3.30 -17.63 5.28
C LEU A 308 3.72 -19.09 5.34
N ALA A 309 3.89 -19.67 6.53
CA ALA A 309 4.18 -21.09 6.70
C ALA A 309 3.06 -21.94 6.10
N VAL A 310 1.79 -21.64 6.42
CA VAL A 310 0.61 -22.34 5.87
C VAL A 310 0.53 -22.13 4.35
N LEU A 311 0.62 -20.89 3.88
CA LEU A 311 0.51 -20.58 2.45
C LEU A 311 1.59 -21.27 1.62
N LYS A 312 2.83 -21.31 2.12
CA LYS A 312 3.95 -22.00 1.46
C LYS A 312 3.67 -23.48 1.26
N GLU A 313 3.12 -24.16 2.27
CA GLU A 313 2.78 -25.57 2.22
C GLU A 313 1.68 -25.85 1.17
N VAL A 314 0.56 -25.13 1.24
CA VAL A 314 -0.58 -25.36 0.34
C VAL A 314 -0.28 -24.96 -1.11
N MET A 315 0.51 -23.90 -1.33
CA MET A 315 0.96 -23.48 -2.66
C MET A 315 1.92 -24.49 -3.30
N ALA A 316 2.75 -25.15 -2.51
CA ALA A 316 3.64 -26.20 -3.00
C ALA A 316 2.88 -27.48 -3.41
N ALA A 317 1.70 -27.72 -2.85
CA ALA A 317 0.89 -28.90 -3.11
C ALA A 317 -0.04 -28.78 -4.33
N SER A 318 -0.28 -27.56 -4.86
CA SER A 318 -1.27 -27.33 -5.93
C SER A 318 -0.92 -26.09 -6.76
N ASP A 319 -0.80 -26.26 -8.09
CA ASP A 319 -0.59 -25.15 -9.02
C ASP A 319 -1.77 -24.18 -9.02
N LYS A 320 -2.99 -24.68 -8.91
CA LYS A 320 -4.18 -23.83 -8.75
C LYS A 320 -4.04 -22.92 -7.53
N THR A 321 -3.73 -23.50 -6.36
CA THR A 321 -3.56 -22.73 -5.12
C THR A 321 -2.37 -21.78 -5.20
N ARG A 322 -1.28 -22.19 -5.85
CA ARG A 322 -0.10 -21.35 -6.09
C ARG A 322 -0.48 -20.08 -6.87
N ILE A 323 -1.25 -20.22 -7.94
CA ILE A 323 -1.72 -19.08 -8.75
C ILE A 323 -2.68 -18.22 -7.92
N GLN A 324 -3.67 -18.81 -7.24
CA GLN A 324 -4.66 -18.07 -6.43
C GLN A 324 -4.03 -17.22 -5.33
N TYR A 325 -2.97 -17.71 -4.69
CA TYR A 325 -2.36 -17.06 -3.54
C TYR A 325 -1.05 -16.32 -3.86
N ALA A 326 -0.59 -16.32 -5.10
CA ALA A 326 0.69 -15.74 -5.50
C ALA A 326 0.88 -14.29 -5.04
N ASN A 327 -0.06 -13.41 -5.36
CA ASN A 327 0.01 -11.99 -4.96
C ASN A 327 -0.16 -11.79 -3.46
N LYS A 328 -1.07 -12.54 -2.81
CA LYS A 328 -1.29 -12.49 -1.36
C LYS A 328 -0.05 -12.93 -0.59
N TYR A 329 0.60 -14.00 -1.05
CA TYR A 329 1.87 -14.48 -0.50
C TYR A 329 2.98 -13.45 -0.68
N ALA A 330 3.15 -12.92 -1.89
CA ALA A 330 4.18 -11.93 -2.19
C ALA A 330 4.03 -10.66 -1.33
N GLY A 331 2.81 -10.12 -1.23
CA GLY A 331 2.53 -8.96 -0.40
C GLY A 331 2.79 -9.21 1.09
N SER A 332 2.34 -10.36 1.62
CA SER A 332 2.57 -10.72 3.03
C SER A 332 4.06 -10.90 3.32
N SER A 333 4.78 -11.63 2.46
CA SER A 333 6.21 -11.89 2.57
C SER A 333 7.05 -10.61 2.48
N ASN A 334 6.68 -9.68 1.59
CA ASN A 334 7.39 -8.41 1.44
C ASN A 334 7.43 -7.62 2.76
N TYR A 335 6.30 -7.44 3.43
CA TYR A 335 6.24 -6.75 4.71
C TYR A 335 6.90 -7.55 5.85
N TRP A 336 6.75 -8.87 5.86
CA TRP A 336 7.38 -9.76 6.84
C TRP A 336 8.90 -9.63 6.79
N LYS A 337 9.47 -9.77 5.62
CA LYS A 337 10.91 -9.71 5.41
C LYS A 337 11.48 -8.30 5.62
N ASN A 338 10.75 -7.25 5.19
CA ASN A 338 11.10 -5.87 5.47
C ASN A 338 11.18 -5.61 6.98
N SER A 339 10.19 -6.09 7.75
CA SER A 339 10.17 -5.89 9.21
C SER A 339 11.34 -6.58 9.92
N ILE A 340 11.68 -7.81 9.50
CA ILE A 340 12.86 -8.54 10.01
C ILE A 340 14.15 -7.77 9.66
N GLY A 341 14.31 -7.39 8.40
CA GLY A 341 15.50 -6.69 7.91
C GLY A 341 15.67 -5.32 8.55
N MET A 342 14.56 -4.58 8.74
CA MET A 342 14.56 -3.29 9.40
C MET A 342 15.01 -3.39 10.85
N ASN A 343 14.42 -4.30 11.64
CA ASN A 343 14.82 -4.50 13.04
C ASN A 343 16.31 -4.88 13.14
N LYS A 344 16.75 -5.78 12.27
CA LYS A 344 18.16 -6.17 12.22
C LYS A 344 19.06 -4.97 11.86
N ALA A 345 18.73 -4.20 10.84
CA ALA A 345 19.52 -3.05 10.40
C ALA A 345 19.58 -1.94 11.46
N ILE A 346 18.49 -1.69 12.19
CA ILE A 346 18.46 -0.73 13.30
C ILE A 346 19.46 -1.14 14.40
N ILE A 347 19.54 -2.44 14.71
CA ILE A 347 20.45 -2.98 15.73
C ILE A 347 21.90 -2.96 15.22
N ASP A 348 22.15 -3.55 14.02
CA ASP A 348 23.48 -3.72 13.48
C ASP A 348 24.21 -2.39 13.21
N ASN A 349 23.48 -1.33 12.91
CA ASN A 349 24.04 0.00 12.60
C ASN A 349 23.91 0.99 13.78
N ASP A 350 23.56 0.52 14.96
CA ASP A 350 23.36 1.37 16.15
C ASP A 350 22.53 2.64 15.85
N VAL A 351 21.40 2.44 15.16
CA VAL A 351 20.51 3.56 14.81
C VAL A 351 19.96 4.25 16.07
N LEU A 352 19.66 3.49 17.13
CA LEU A 352 19.19 4.07 18.41
C LEU A 352 20.23 4.96 19.05
N GLY A 353 21.53 4.55 19.07
CA GLY A 353 22.62 5.38 19.57
C GLY A 353 22.83 6.63 18.73
N THR A 354 22.78 6.52 17.40
CA THR A 354 22.86 7.66 16.47
C THR A 354 21.72 8.66 16.73
N LYS A 355 20.50 8.19 16.92
CA LYS A 355 19.34 9.02 17.24
C LYS A 355 19.47 9.71 18.60
N ALA A 356 19.92 8.99 19.64
CA ALA A 356 20.16 9.56 20.96
C ALA A 356 21.18 10.72 20.93
N GLU A 357 22.25 10.58 20.13
CA GLU A 357 23.21 11.68 19.94
C GLU A 357 22.60 12.88 19.17
N GLN A 358 21.69 12.62 18.21
CA GLN A 358 20.95 13.68 17.52
C GLN A 358 20.01 14.42 18.50
N GLU A 359 19.27 13.71 19.33
CA GLU A 359 18.38 14.28 20.36
C GLU A 359 19.17 15.14 21.36
N LYS A 360 20.33 14.66 21.81
CA LYS A 360 21.21 15.44 22.68
C LYS A 360 21.65 16.75 22.04
N LYS A 361 22.08 16.73 20.77
CA LYS A 361 22.44 17.94 20.01
C LYS A 361 21.25 18.87 19.83
N PHE A 362 20.06 18.30 19.58
CA PHE A 362 18.83 19.08 19.47
C PHE A 362 18.45 19.74 20.81
N ALA A 363 18.57 19.02 21.92
CA ALA A 363 18.32 19.57 23.25
C ALA A 363 19.26 20.74 23.58
N GLU A 364 20.55 20.68 23.18
CA GLU A 364 21.49 21.79 23.30
C GLU A 364 21.08 22.97 22.44
N PHE A 365 20.66 22.75 21.20
CA PHE A 365 20.14 23.78 20.30
C PHE A 365 18.86 24.44 20.83
N ALA A 366 17.98 23.66 21.47
CA ALA A 366 16.68 24.07 21.96
C ALA A 366 16.75 24.96 23.23
N LYS A 367 17.86 24.95 23.96
CA LYS A 367 18.02 25.73 25.19
C LYS A 367 17.68 27.21 24.99
N GLY A 368 16.75 27.74 25.80
CA GLY A 368 16.29 29.12 25.73
C GLY A 368 15.43 29.46 24.50
N LYS A 369 14.92 28.43 23.79
CA LYS A 369 13.98 28.58 22.67
C LYS A 369 12.68 27.89 23.02
N PRO A 370 11.69 28.61 23.60
CA PRO A 370 10.46 27.99 24.13
C PRO A 370 9.69 27.11 23.13
N GLU A 371 9.79 27.42 21.85
CA GLU A 371 9.14 26.67 20.76
C GLU A 371 9.73 25.26 20.51
N TYR A 372 10.97 25.01 20.98
CA TYR A 372 11.67 23.73 20.80
C TYR A 372 11.97 23.00 22.11
N GLU A 373 12.00 23.73 23.22
CA GLU A 373 12.39 23.17 24.53
C GLU A 373 11.35 22.16 25.02
N GLY A 374 11.80 20.96 25.40
CA GLY A 374 10.93 19.89 25.89
C GLY A 374 10.11 19.16 24.82
N VAL A 375 10.37 19.40 23.52
CA VAL A 375 9.58 18.75 22.45
C VAL A 375 9.86 17.24 22.41
N VAL A 376 11.12 16.81 22.50
CA VAL A 376 11.49 15.38 22.47
C VAL A 376 10.90 14.66 23.67
N GLU A 377 11.01 15.22 24.87
CA GLU A 377 10.47 14.66 26.09
C GLU A 377 8.93 14.50 26.04
N LYS A 378 8.23 15.42 25.39
CA LYS A 378 6.79 15.33 25.17
C LYS A 378 6.43 14.19 24.20
N ILE A 379 7.19 14.04 23.11
CA ILE A 379 7.02 12.95 22.16
C ILE A 379 7.25 11.62 22.86
N ASP A 380 8.34 11.48 23.61
CA ASP A 380 8.68 10.27 24.36
C ASP A 380 7.61 9.89 25.37
N ALA A 381 7.07 10.86 26.10
CA ALA A 381 5.99 10.62 27.05
C ALA A 381 4.73 10.07 26.37
N ILE A 382 4.36 10.62 25.23
CA ILE A 382 3.20 10.17 24.43
C ILE A 382 3.46 8.75 23.88
N VAL A 383 4.60 8.54 23.24
CA VAL A 383 4.94 7.24 22.64
C VAL A 383 4.98 6.15 23.69
N ASN A 384 5.63 6.38 24.82
CA ASN A 384 5.70 5.40 25.92
C ASN A 384 4.32 5.08 26.50
N GLN A 385 3.40 6.05 26.53
CA GLN A 385 2.02 5.83 26.97
C GLN A 385 1.21 5.03 25.96
N THR A 386 1.37 5.29 24.65
CA THR A 386 0.54 4.72 23.59
C THR A 386 1.08 3.40 23.02
N MET A 387 2.38 3.15 23.12
CA MET A 387 3.07 2.00 22.51
C MET A 387 2.45 0.64 22.86
N PRO A 388 2.00 0.35 24.12
CA PRO A 388 1.33 -0.92 24.42
C PRO A 388 0.02 -1.10 23.64
N VAL A 389 -0.78 -0.03 23.52
CA VAL A 389 -2.04 -0.04 22.76
C VAL A 389 -1.76 -0.16 21.25
N THR A 390 -0.74 0.54 20.75
CA THR A 390 -0.26 0.42 19.38
C THR A 390 0.10 -1.04 19.05
N GLY A 391 0.84 -1.72 19.93
CA GLY A 391 1.22 -3.11 19.74
C GLY A 391 0.02 -4.06 19.70
N GLN A 392 -0.92 -3.92 20.63
CA GLN A 392 -2.16 -4.69 20.63
C GLN A 392 -2.97 -4.48 19.35
N TYR A 393 -3.11 -3.23 18.93
CA TYR A 393 -3.80 -2.88 17.68
C TYR A 393 -3.15 -3.54 16.46
N TYR A 394 -1.82 -3.50 16.35
CA TYR A 394 -1.12 -4.14 15.23
C TYR A 394 -1.26 -5.67 15.26
N TYR A 395 -1.19 -6.32 16.43
CA TYR A 395 -1.46 -7.75 16.52
C TYR A 395 -2.87 -8.09 16.09
N LEU A 396 -3.87 -7.32 16.54
CA LEU A 396 -5.27 -7.50 16.16
C LEU A 396 -5.46 -7.37 14.64
N MET A 397 -4.94 -6.30 14.06
CA MET A 397 -5.08 -6.01 12.64
C MET A 397 -4.35 -7.02 11.75
N GLU A 398 -3.12 -7.39 12.10
CA GLU A 398 -2.36 -8.38 11.34
C GLU A 398 -3.02 -9.78 11.42
N ALA A 399 -3.54 -10.18 12.59
CA ALA A 399 -4.18 -11.48 12.78
C ALA A 399 -5.53 -11.59 12.09
N PHE A 400 -6.45 -10.65 12.38
CA PHE A 400 -7.87 -10.84 12.04
C PHE A 400 -8.37 -9.96 10.90
N SER A 401 -7.56 -9.03 10.41
CA SER A 401 -7.89 -8.24 9.22
C SER A 401 -6.87 -8.46 8.09
N GLY A 402 -5.63 -8.83 8.42
CA GLY A 402 -4.56 -9.04 7.44
C GLY A 402 -4.31 -10.51 7.09
N ALA A 403 -4.46 -11.45 8.04
CA ALA A 403 -4.17 -12.86 7.81
C ALA A 403 -5.39 -13.66 7.37
N ILE A 404 -6.53 -13.49 8.03
CA ILE A 404 -7.78 -14.22 7.79
C ILE A 404 -8.66 -13.42 6.85
N GLU A 405 -9.09 -14.04 5.75
CA GLU A 405 -9.88 -13.39 4.71
C GLU A 405 -11.39 -13.55 4.95
N PHE A 406 -11.81 -14.72 5.48
CA PHE A 406 -13.21 -14.98 5.76
C PHE A 406 -13.77 -14.13 6.89
N GLY A 407 -14.98 -13.67 6.68
CA GLY A 407 -15.74 -12.89 7.65
C GLY A 407 -17.08 -12.49 7.07
N SER A 408 -17.79 -11.62 7.80
CA SER A 408 -19.08 -11.11 7.36
C SER A 408 -19.07 -9.58 7.34
N PRO A 409 -19.78 -8.93 6.42
CA PRO A 409 -19.96 -7.48 6.42
C PRO A 409 -20.94 -7.09 7.53
N TYR A 410 -20.49 -7.15 8.78
CA TYR A 410 -21.35 -6.99 9.96
C TYR A 410 -22.23 -5.72 9.90
N MET A 411 -21.75 -4.60 9.34
CA MET A 411 -22.56 -3.39 9.16
C MET A 411 -23.74 -3.61 8.21
N VAL A 412 -23.58 -4.39 7.14
CA VAL A 412 -24.65 -4.75 6.23
C VAL A 412 -25.63 -5.70 6.91
N MET A 413 -25.10 -6.65 7.71
CA MET A 413 -25.92 -7.55 8.52
C MET A 413 -26.74 -6.79 9.58
N ASP A 414 -26.17 -5.78 10.23
CA ASP A 414 -26.86 -4.93 11.19
C ASP A 414 -27.95 -4.07 10.52
N ASN A 415 -27.69 -3.52 9.33
CA ASN A 415 -28.69 -2.83 8.55
C ASN A 415 -29.84 -3.77 8.12
N LEU A 416 -29.52 -5.00 7.70
CA LEU A 416 -30.51 -5.99 7.37
C LEU A 416 -31.35 -6.38 8.60
N LYS A 417 -30.70 -6.62 9.75
CA LYS A 417 -31.38 -6.88 11.02
C LYS A 417 -32.37 -5.76 11.36
N LYS A 418 -31.90 -4.51 11.32
CA LYS A 418 -32.74 -3.32 11.55
C LYS A 418 -33.91 -3.26 10.58
N GLY A 419 -33.69 -3.49 9.29
CA GLY A 419 -34.75 -3.53 8.28
C GLY A 419 -35.81 -4.57 8.58
N LEU A 420 -35.40 -5.77 9.01
CA LEU A 420 -36.31 -6.86 9.40
C LEU A 420 -37.13 -6.52 10.66
N GLU A 421 -36.52 -5.92 11.68
CA GLU A 421 -37.18 -5.50 12.91
C GLU A 421 -38.21 -4.37 12.67
N GLU A 422 -37.85 -3.40 11.83
CA GLU A 422 -38.69 -2.24 11.47
C GLU A 422 -39.65 -2.52 10.32
N LYS A 423 -39.58 -3.72 9.68
CA LYS A 423 -40.33 -4.07 8.46
C LYS A 423 -40.13 -3.06 7.32
N ASN A 424 -38.91 -2.60 7.17
CA ASN A 424 -38.49 -1.64 6.15
C ASN A 424 -37.99 -2.36 4.89
N ASP A 425 -38.89 -2.59 3.92
CA ASP A 425 -38.59 -3.33 2.68
C ASP A 425 -37.44 -2.68 1.87
N SER A 426 -37.32 -1.36 1.85
CA SER A 426 -36.26 -0.65 1.13
C SER A 426 -34.89 -0.98 1.73
N LEU A 427 -34.76 -0.93 3.05
CA LEU A 427 -33.53 -1.24 3.76
C LEU A 427 -33.18 -2.73 3.63
N ILE A 428 -34.19 -3.62 3.72
CA ILE A 428 -34.02 -5.07 3.52
C ILE A 428 -33.47 -5.33 2.13
N ASN A 429 -34.14 -4.86 1.08
CA ASN A 429 -33.72 -5.11 -0.31
C ASN A 429 -32.32 -4.58 -0.59
N LYS A 430 -31.99 -3.36 -0.16
CA LYS A 430 -30.67 -2.78 -0.30
C LYS A 430 -29.59 -3.64 0.39
N SER A 431 -29.85 -4.09 1.60
CA SER A 431 -28.89 -4.91 2.35
C SER A 431 -28.71 -6.29 1.71
N LEU A 432 -29.77 -6.90 1.18
CA LEU A 432 -29.69 -8.19 0.47
C LEU A 432 -28.88 -8.07 -0.82
N GLU A 433 -29.04 -6.99 -1.60
CA GLU A 433 -28.21 -6.76 -2.80
C GLU A 433 -26.72 -6.58 -2.41
N GLN A 434 -26.43 -5.77 -1.40
CA GLN A 434 -25.07 -5.62 -0.90
C GLN A 434 -24.47 -6.97 -0.42
N LEU A 435 -25.25 -7.84 0.20
CA LEU A 435 -24.79 -9.16 0.61
C LEU A 435 -24.45 -10.07 -0.58
N LYS A 436 -25.20 -9.97 -1.70
CA LYS A 436 -24.88 -10.71 -2.93
C LYS A 436 -23.55 -10.28 -3.53
N GLU A 437 -23.29 -8.97 -3.56
CA GLU A 437 -22.01 -8.42 -4.01
C GLU A 437 -20.87 -8.91 -3.13
N VAL A 438 -21.02 -8.79 -1.81
CA VAL A 438 -20.00 -9.26 -0.85
C VAL A 438 -19.76 -10.76 -0.94
N PHE A 439 -20.82 -11.56 -1.13
CA PHE A 439 -20.68 -13.01 -1.29
C PHE A 439 -19.85 -13.35 -2.55
N ALA A 440 -20.11 -12.68 -3.67
CA ALA A 440 -19.35 -12.85 -4.90
C ALA A 440 -17.88 -12.40 -4.73
N ASP A 441 -17.65 -11.30 -4.01
CA ASP A 441 -16.30 -10.79 -3.73
C ASP A 441 -15.50 -11.73 -2.82
N ILE A 442 -16.12 -12.29 -1.78
CA ILE A 442 -15.46 -13.26 -0.89
C ILE A 442 -15.12 -14.54 -1.67
N HIS A 443 -16.05 -15.06 -2.48
CA HIS A 443 -15.87 -16.32 -3.22
C HIS A 443 -15.33 -16.11 -4.64
N ASN A 444 -14.47 -15.09 -4.84
CA ASN A 444 -13.81 -14.87 -6.12
C ASN A 444 -12.80 -15.98 -6.48
N LYS A 445 -12.28 -15.94 -7.71
CA LYS A 445 -11.36 -16.97 -8.21
C LYS A 445 -10.06 -17.12 -7.41
N ASP A 446 -9.65 -16.07 -6.70
CA ASP A 446 -8.40 -16.01 -5.94
C ASP A 446 -8.60 -16.28 -4.44
N TYR A 447 -9.73 -16.87 -4.06
CA TYR A 447 -10.05 -17.31 -2.70
C TYR A 447 -10.24 -18.83 -2.65
N ASP A 448 -9.70 -19.43 -1.61
CA ASP A 448 -9.93 -20.84 -1.27
C ASP A 448 -10.31 -20.95 0.21
N HIS A 449 -11.52 -21.42 0.46
CA HIS A 449 -12.14 -21.49 1.78
C HIS A 449 -11.37 -22.40 2.75
N GLU A 450 -10.83 -23.52 2.24
CA GLU A 450 -10.07 -24.46 3.07
C GLU A 450 -8.66 -23.96 3.37
N VAL A 451 -8.04 -23.24 2.44
CA VAL A 451 -6.74 -22.58 2.69
C VAL A 451 -6.88 -21.54 3.78
N ASP A 452 -7.91 -20.69 3.70
CA ASP A 452 -8.15 -19.64 4.69
C ASP A 452 -8.50 -20.22 6.07
N ARG A 453 -9.29 -21.33 6.10
CA ARG A 453 -9.56 -22.11 7.32
C ARG A 453 -8.26 -22.60 7.99
N LYS A 454 -7.33 -23.14 7.20
CA LYS A 454 -6.00 -23.55 7.71
C LYS A 454 -5.21 -22.37 8.27
N VAL A 455 -5.26 -21.23 7.60
CA VAL A 455 -4.64 -19.99 8.10
C VAL A 455 -5.27 -19.59 9.44
N ALA A 456 -6.60 -19.57 9.54
CA ALA A 456 -7.29 -19.24 10.79
C ALA A 456 -6.86 -20.17 11.95
N LYS A 457 -6.80 -21.49 11.70
CA LYS A 457 -6.35 -22.48 12.68
C LYS A 457 -4.90 -22.26 13.15
N ALA A 458 -4.05 -21.70 12.30
CA ALA A 458 -2.68 -21.33 12.68
C ALA A 458 -2.62 -20.01 13.45
N ILE A 459 -3.45 -19.05 13.10
CA ILE A 459 -3.39 -17.68 13.68
C ILE A 459 -4.00 -17.58 15.07
N PHE A 460 -5.16 -18.21 15.32
CA PHE A 460 -5.86 -18.11 16.60
C PHE A 460 -5.00 -18.50 17.81
N PRO A 461 -4.30 -19.65 17.84
CA PRO A 461 -3.44 -20.00 18.97
C PRO A 461 -2.24 -19.06 19.10
N VAL A 462 -1.60 -18.64 18.00
CA VAL A 462 -0.46 -17.71 18.01
C VAL A 462 -0.85 -16.37 18.63
N TYR A 463 -2.02 -15.83 18.27
CA TYR A 463 -2.53 -14.60 18.86
C TYR A 463 -2.83 -14.77 20.36
N ALA A 464 -3.45 -15.89 20.74
CA ALA A 464 -3.78 -16.18 22.13
C ALA A 464 -2.54 -16.40 23.03
N GLU A 465 -1.43 -16.88 22.49
CA GLU A 465 -0.17 -17.03 23.23
C GLU A 465 0.44 -15.67 23.59
N ILE A 466 0.26 -14.65 22.74
CA ILE A 466 0.90 -13.35 22.89
C ILE A 466 0.02 -12.38 23.70
N ILE A 467 -1.28 -12.35 23.40
CA ILE A 467 -2.20 -11.36 23.99
C ILE A 467 -2.87 -11.93 25.25
N PRO A 468 -2.77 -11.23 26.40
CA PRO A 468 -3.43 -11.61 27.64
C PRO A 468 -4.93 -11.83 27.45
N ALA A 469 -5.50 -12.80 28.19
CA ALA A 469 -6.88 -13.23 27.99
C ALA A 469 -7.91 -12.10 28.10
N GLU A 470 -7.70 -11.17 29.03
CA GLU A 470 -8.55 -10.00 29.28
C GLU A 470 -8.50 -8.94 28.18
N GLN A 471 -7.50 -9.00 27.30
CA GLN A 471 -7.28 -8.05 26.21
C GLN A 471 -7.64 -8.64 24.84
N ARG A 472 -8.06 -9.92 24.81
CA ARG A 472 -8.45 -10.59 23.54
C ARG A 472 -9.84 -10.15 23.11
N PRO A 473 -10.12 -10.17 21.78
CA PRO A 473 -11.46 -9.94 21.25
C PRO A 473 -12.51 -10.85 21.91
N ALA A 474 -13.75 -10.37 22.00
CA ALA A 474 -14.83 -11.03 22.72
C ALA A 474 -15.10 -12.48 22.24
N PHE A 475 -14.88 -12.79 20.95
CA PHE A 475 -15.05 -14.16 20.45
C PHE A 475 -14.15 -15.20 21.12
N TYR A 476 -13.02 -14.81 21.74
CA TYR A 476 -12.24 -15.75 22.55
C TYR A 476 -12.99 -16.18 23.83
N GLN A 477 -13.82 -15.31 24.41
CA GLN A 477 -14.67 -15.67 25.53
C GLN A 477 -15.78 -16.62 25.10
N ASP A 478 -16.32 -16.45 23.88
CA ASP A 478 -17.32 -17.35 23.31
C ASP A 478 -16.71 -18.72 23.02
N ILE A 479 -15.45 -18.79 22.56
CA ILE A 479 -14.71 -20.05 22.38
C ILE A 479 -14.57 -20.79 23.72
N GLU A 480 -14.20 -20.10 24.79
CA GLU A 480 -14.08 -20.71 26.13
C GLU A 480 -15.44 -21.25 26.63
N LYS A 481 -16.51 -20.47 26.48
CA LYS A 481 -17.84 -20.82 26.99
C LYS A 481 -18.54 -21.90 26.16
N GLU A 482 -18.54 -21.76 24.84
CA GLU A 482 -19.37 -22.59 23.95
C GLU A 482 -18.60 -23.75 23.32
N PHE A 483 -17.27 -23.57 23.14
CA PHE A 483 -16.39 -24.57 22.50
C PHE A 483 -15.34 -25.15 23.47
N LYS A 484 -15.40 -24.83 24.78
CA LYS A 484 -14.49 -25.36 25.81
C LYS A 484 -13.02 -25.05 25.53
N GLY A 485 -12.72 -23.92 24.94
CA GLY A 485 -11.36 -23.51 24.56
C GLY A 485 -10.84 -24.16 23.27
N ASP A 486 -11.64 -24.93 22.55
CA ASP A 486 -11.24 -25.54 21.28
C ASP A 486 -11.37 -24.56 20.11
N TYR A 487 -10.24 -23.92 19.76
CA TYR A 487 -10.16 -22.99 18.63
C TYR A 487 -10.53 -23.65 17.30
N ASN A 488 -10.14 -24.91 17.10
CA ASN A 488 -10.42 -25.62 15.86
C ASN A 488 -11.91 -25.87 15.69
N ALA A 489 -12.59 -26.32 16.76
CA ALA A 489 -14.03 -26.52 16.74
C ALA A 489 -14.82 -25.22 16.45
N TYR A 490 -14.41 -24.09 17.03
CA TYR A 490 -15.00 -22.78 16.73
C TYR A 490 -14.79 -22.38 15.27
N ILE A 491 -13.56 -22.50 14.78
CA ILE A 491 -13.21 -22.15 13.41
C ILE A 491 -13.97 -23.03 12.42
N ASP A 492 -14.01 -24.34 12.64
CA ASP A 492 -14.78 -25.25 11.78
C ASP A 492 -16.27 -24.89 11.78
N ALA A 493 -16.86 -24.61 12.94
CA ALA A 493 -18.25 -24.16 13.02
C ALA A 493 -18.49 -22.85 12.27
N MET A 494 -17.57 -21.88 12.36
CA MET A 494 -17.65 -20.59 11.65
C MET A 494 -17.57 -20.79 10.13
N TYR A 495 -16.61 -21.59 9.65
CA TYR A 495 -16.40 -21.82 8.22
C TYR A 495 -17.45 -22.75 7.57
N ASP A 496 -18.08 -23.65 8.34
CA ASP A 496 -19.10 -24.57 7.81
C ASP A 496 -20.52 -24.00 7.88
N ASN A 497 -20.86 -23.29 8.96
CA ASN A 497 -22.25 -23.00 9.29
C ASN A 497 -22.64 -21.52 9.10
N SER A 498 -21.68 -20.61 8.88
CA SER A 498 -22.02 -19.19 8.69
C SER A 498 -22.79 -18.95 7.39
N ILE A 499 -23.55 -17.87 7.37
CA ILE A 499 -24.43 -17.48 6.25
C ILE A 499 -23.61 -17.36 4.95
N LEU A 500 -22.43 -16.78 4.99
CA LEU A 500 -21.56 -16.55 3.83
C LEU A 500 -20.55 -17.68 3.60
N ALA A 501 -20.63 -18.81 4.34
CA ALA A 501 -19.65 -19.89 4.23
C ALA A 501 -19.67 -20.59 2.87
N ASN A 502 -20.83 -20.77 2.30
CA ASN A 502 -21.01 -21.44 1.01
C ASN A 502 -22.35 -21.06 0.35
N GLN A 503 -22.49 -21.40 -0.94
CA GLN A 503 -23.68 -21.08 -1.73
C GLN A 503 -24.97 -21.62 -1.11
N SER A 504 -24.96 -22.86 -0.56
CA SER A 504 -26.15 -23.47 0.04
C SER A 504 -26.65 -22.70 1.27
N ASN A 505 -25.75 -22.27 2.16
CA ASN A 505 -26.09 -21.50 3.34
C ASN A 505 -26.61 -20.12 2.93
N PHE A 506 -25.94 -19.48 1.97
CA PHE A 506 -26.31 -18.18 1.47
C PHE A 506 -27.70 -18.19 0.81
N ASP A 507 -27.97 -19.14 -0.09
CA ASP A 507 -29.26 -19.28 -0.76
C ASP A 507 -30.42 -19.53 0.21
N LYS A 508 -30.19 -20.35 1.25
CA LYS A 508 -31.20 -20.59 2.30
C LYS A 508 -31.52 -19.29 3.05
N PHE A 509 -30.49 -18.52 3.39
CA PHE A 509 -30.65 -17.27 4.12
C PHE A 509 -31.36 -16.19 3.29
N ILE A 510 -30.93 -15.99 2.03
CA ILE A 510 -31.52 -14.98 1.14
C ILE A 510 -33.02 -15.25 0.87
N LYS A 511 -33.43 -16.53 0.76
CA LYS A 511 -34.85 -16.91 0.58
C LYS A 511 -35.72 -16.54 1.78
N LYS A 512 -35.18 -16.59 2.99
CA LYS A 512 -35.92 -16.31 4.22
C LYS A 512 -35.00 -15.70 5.29
N PRO A 513 -34.59 -14.43 5.14
CA PRO A 513 -33.73 -13.79 6.13
C PRO A 513 -34.50 -13.61 7.45
N THR A 514 -33.81 -13.84 8.58
CA THR A 514 -34.38 -13.67 9.92
C THR A 514 -33.37 -13.04 10.86
N VAL A 515 -33.86 -12.22 11.79
CA VAL A 515 -33.06 -11.62 12.87
C VAL A 515 -32.27 -12.70 13.63
N LYS A 516 -32.95 -13.79 13.99
CA LYS A 516 -32.34 -14.92 14.72
C LYS A 516 -31.16 -15.56 13.98
N ALA A 517 -31.24 -15.66 12.64
CA ALA A 517 -30.14 -16.22 11.84
C ALA A 517 -28.92 -15.29 11.85
N ILE A 518 -29.13 -13.97 11.73
CA ILE A 518 -28.07 -12.98 11.79
C ILE A 518 -27.39 -12.97 13.16
N GLU A 519 -28.16 -13.01 14.23
CA GLU A 519 -27.64 -13.01 15.61
C GLU A 519 -26.81 -14.25 15.94
N LYS A 520 -27.13 -15.40 15.34
CA LYS A 520 -26.43 -16.66 15.56
C LYS A 520 -25.27 -16.91 14.59
N ASP A 521 -25.10 -16.05 13.61
CA ASP A 521 -24.05 -16.20 12.60
C ASP A 521 -22.66 -15.93 13.17
N LEU A 522 -21.84 -16.97 13.30
CA LEU A 522 -20.51 -16.89 13.90
C LEU A 522 -19.59 -15.95 13.12
N ALA A 523 -19.66 -15.92 11.79
CA ALA A 523 -18.83 -15.01 11.01
C ALA A 523 -19.22 -13.53 11.23
N THR A 524 -20.51 -13.24 11.47
CA THR A 524 -20.98 -11.89 11.83
C THR A 524 -20.53 -11.50 13.24
N GLN A 525 -20.66 -12.40 14.21
CA GLN A 525 -20.17 -12.19 15.57
C GLN A 525 -18.66 -11.96 15.60
N TYR A 526 -17.88 -12.83 14.92
CA TYR A 526 -16.44 -12.70 14.76
C TYR A 526 -16.06 -11.35 14.14
N SER A 527 -16.68 -10.97 13.02
CA SER A 527 -16.36 -9.74 12.30
C SER A 527 -16.71 -8.47 13.09
N ARG A 528 -17.74 -8.52 13.94
CA ARG A 528 -18.08 -7.42 14.84
C ARG A 528 -17.09 -7.31 16.01
N ALA A 529 -16.64 -8.43 16.54
CA ALA A 529 -15.80 -8.47 17.73
C ALA A 529 -14.31 -8.16 17.47
N LYS A 530 -13.87 -8.18 16.19
CA LYS A 530 -12.48 -7.85 15.83
C LYS A 530 -12.23 -6.34 15.60
N ILE A 531 -13.22 -5.50 15.82
CA ILE A 531 -13.17 -4.04 15.69
C ILE A 531 -13.33 -3.41 17.08
#